data_fb2f713d123b45dde2e42d10df69c10b
#
_entry.id   fb2f713d123b45dde2e42d10df69c10b
#
_cell.length_a   1.000
_cell.length_b   1.000
_cell.length_c   1.000
_cell.angle_alpha   90.00
_cell.angle_beta   90.00
_cell.angle_gamma   90.00
#
_symmetry.space_group_name_H-M   'P 1'
#
loop_
_entity.id
_entity.type
_entity.pdbx_description
1 polymer ?
#
loop_
_entity_poly.entity_id
_entity_poly.type
_entity_poly.pdbx_seq_one_letter_code
_entity_poly.pdbx_strand_id
1 'polypeptide(L)'
;MSTSAPCDPQPAAALAALQRRALSVLAGLAPEALELGSAFAAAGHELALVGGPVRDAFLGRTSQDLDFATSATPEQTEVILARWGDAHWDIGREFGTIGARRFARSGAPDVVVEVTTYRTDEYETGSRKPTVAFGDTLDGDLSRRDFTVNAMAVRLPSLTFVDPFGGLADLAAGVLRTPVSADQSFDDDPLRMMRAARFAAQLGLRLDEDVRTAIEAMAERIEIVSAERVRDELTKLLLAADPRPGLEVLVDTGLADQVLPELPALRLEIDEHHRHKDVYQHSLTVLAQAIDLETGTHEDPTGPVPGPDLVLRLAALLHDVGKPATRRFEAGGTVSFHHHELVGAKLVKKRLTALRFDKETVRAVARLTELHLRFHGYGDQVWTDSAVRRYVTDAGPLLERLHRLTRSDSTTRNRRKADHLSFAYDDLERRIAELREHEELAAIRPDLDGQQIMAILGIGPGPRVGAAYRHLLELRMEHGPQDRAVVAQALRDWATVNPPSGT
;
A
#
# COMPACT_ATOMS: atom_id res chain seq x y z
N MET A 1 30.66 51.21 -10.83
CA MET A 1 30.83 49.89 -11.46
C MET A 1 29.66 49.01 -11.01
N SER A 2 28.65 48.92 -11.86
CA SER A 2 27.43 48.15 -11.58
C SER A 2 27.67 46.71 -12.00
N THR A 3 27.74 45.80 -11.05
CA THR A 3 27.78 44.35 -11.33
C THR A 3 26.40 43.86 -11.63
N SER A 4 26.11 43.62 -12.91
CA SER A 4 24.91 42.94 -13.36
C SER A 4 24.95 41.51 -12.83
N ALA A 5 23.92 41.11 -12.03
CA ALA A 5 23.68 39.74 -11.65
C ALA A 5 23.50 38.85 -12.91
N PRO A 6 23.94 37.60 -12.90
CA PRO A 6 23.71 36.69 -14.01
C PRO A 6 22.21 36.49 -14.23
N CYS A 7 21.77 36.71 -15.45
CA CYS A 7 20.39 36.45 -15.87
C CYS A 7 20.13 34.93 -15.76
N ASP A 8 19.18 34.51 -14.93
CA ASP A 8 18.74 33.13 -14.86
C ASP A 8 18.31 32.65 -16.26
N PRO A 9 18.66 31.41 -16.66
CA PRO A 9 18.21 30.88 -17.94
C PRO A 9 16.70 30.91 -18.00
N GLN A 10 16.17 31.51 -19.08
CA GLN A 10 14.72 31.65 -19.26
C GLN A 10 14.04 30.27 -19.09
N PRO A 11 12.91 30.18 -18.41
CA PRO A 11 12.19 28.91 -18.15
C PRO A 11 12.00 28.04 -19.38
N ALA A 12 11.79 28.66 -20.56
CA ALA A 12 11.66 27.98 -21.85
C ALA A 12 12.93 27.23 -22.29
N ALA A 13 14.13 27.77 -21.99
CA ALA A 13 15.40 27.11 -22.36
C ALA A 13 15.65 25.89 -21.45
N ALA A 14 15.29 25.97 -20.18
CA ALA A 14 15.38 24.86 -19.24
C ALA A 14 14.41 23.71 -19.62
N LEU A 15 13.17 24.02 -19.98
CA LEU A 15 12.20 23.04 -20.48
C LEU A 15 12.66 22.37 -21.77
N ALA A 16 13.21 23.14 -22.74
CA ALA A 16 13.75 22.58 -23.98
C ALA A 16 14.98 21.66 -23.73
N ALA A 17 15.81 21.98 -22.75
CA ALA A 17 16.92 21.11 -22.35
C ALA A 17 16.43 19.81 -21.72
N LEU A 18 15.43 19.89 -20.83
CA LEU A 18 14.79 18.74 -20.20
C LEU A 18 14.14 17.84 -21.25
N GLN A 19 13.42 18.42 -22.21
CA GLN A 19 12.81 17.70 -23.33
C GLN A 19 13.87 16.93 -24.16
N ARG A 20 14.95 17.58 -24.57
CA ARG A 20 16.03 16.92 -25.33
C ARG A 20 16.63 15.74 -24.56
N ARG A 21 16.86 15.91 -23.25
CA ARG A 21 17.39 14.84 -22.39
C ARG A 21 16.43 13.66 -22.31
N ALA A 22 15.13 13.90 -22.08
CA ALA A 22 14.13 12.84 -21.98
C ALA A 22 13.96 12.08 -23.30
N LEU A 23 13.96 12.76 -24.44
CA LEU A 23 13.89 12.12 -25.75
C LEU A 23 15.17 11.26 -26.02
N SER A 24 16.32 11.69 -25.58
CA SER A 24 17.55 10.89 -25.66
C SER A 24 17.48 9.63 -24.79
N VAL A 25 16.91 9.75 -23.59
CA VAL A 25 16.67 8.60 -22.69
C VAL A 25 15.70 7.62 -23.33
N LEU A 26 14.57 8.08 -23.85
CA LEU A 26 13.57 7.22 -24.51
C LEU A 26 14.14 6.51 -25.74
N ALA A 27 14.91 7.20 -26.57
CA ALA A 27 15.59 6.59 -27.73
C ALA A 27 16.58 5.48 -27.35
N GLY A 28 17.24 5.61 -26.18
CA GLY A 28 18.19 4.62 -25.68
C GLY A 28 17.54 3.43 -24.95
N LEU A 29 16.37 3.66 -24.34
CA LEU A 29 15.70 2.65 -23.51
C LEU A 29 14.77 1.72 -24.30
N ALA A 30 14.32 2.14 -25.48
CA ALA A 30 13.30 1.39 -26.23
C ALA A 30 13.59 1.35 -27.73
N PRO A 31 14.73 0.73 -28.17
CA PRO A 31 14.95 0.50 -29.61
C PRO A 31 13.80 -0.29 -30.23
N GLU A 32 13.17 -1.19 -29.47
CA GLU A 32 11.98 -1.94 -29.86
C GLU A 32 10.77 -1.02 -30.12
N ALA A 33 10.63 0.08 -29.37
CA ALA A 33 9.56 1.05 -29.60
C ALA A 33 9.75 1.80 -30.93
N LEU A 34 11.00 2.11 -31.33
CA LEU A 34 11.30 2.70 -32.63
C LEU A 34 11.01 1.73 -33.77
N GLU A 35 11.35 0.46 -33.62
CA GLU A 35 11.03 -0.60 -34.57
C GLU A 35 9.52 -0.74 -34.72
N LEU A 36 8.78 -0.79 -33.58
CA LEU A 36 7.33 -0.85 -33.59
C LEU A 36 6.72 0.36 -34.29
N GLY A 37 7.21 1.58 -33.98
CA GLY A 37 6.80 2.82 -34.66
C GLY A 37 7.00 2.75 -36.17
N SER A 38 8.12 2.18 -36.60
CA SER A 38 8.41 1.97 -38.04
C SER A 38 7.46 0.96 -38.67
N ALA A 39 7.05 -0.09 -37.95
CA ALA A 39 6.08 -1.07 -38.43
C ALA A 39 4.67 -0.46 -38.62
N PHE A 40 4.23 0.38 -37.68
CA PHE A 40 2.96 1.10 -37.80
C PHE A 40 3.00 2.13 -38.95
N ALA A 41 4.08 2.90 -39.07
CA ALA A 41 4.27 3.86 -40.16
C ALA A 41 4.25 3.18 -41.53
N ALA A 42 4.92 2.02 -41.66
CA ALA A 42 4.91 1.24 -42.91
C ALA A 42 3.52 0.70 -43.27
N ALA A 43 2.65 0.52 -42.27
CA ALA A 43 1.24 0.14 -42.45
C ALA A 43 0.32 1.35 -42.68
N GLY A 44 0.84 2.59 -42.66
CA GLY A 44 0.08 3.83 -42.89
C GLY A 44 -0.61 4.37 -41.62
N HIS A 45 -0.18 3.92 -40.42
CA HIS A 45 -0.77 4.34 -39.16
C HIS A 45 0.21 5.13 -38.29
N GLU A 46 -0.35 6.06 -37.48
CA GLU A 46 0.40 6.74 -36.44
C GLU A 46 0.59 5.83 -35.22
N LEU A 47 1.74 5.95 -34.55
CA LEU A 47 2.00 5.39 -33.23
C LEU A 47 2.68 6.42 -32.36
N ALA A 48 2.22 6.57 -31.12
CA ALA A 48 2.83 7.43 -30.13
C ALA A 48 2.99 6.68 -28.81
N LEU A 49 4.17 6.79 -28.18
CA LEU A 49 4.37 6.42 -26.78
C LEU A 49 3.67 7.46 -25.91
N VAL A 50 2.92 7.04 -24.87
CA VAL A 50 2.02 7.93 -24.12
C VAL A 50 2.08 7.68 -22.61
N GLY A 51 1.66 8.67 -21.83
CA GLY A 51 1.37 8.51 -20.40
C GLY A 51 2.59 8.32 -19.48
N GLY A 52 2.53 7.33 -18.62
CA GLY A 52 3.55 7.05 -17.61
C GLY A 52 4.97 6.99 -18.13
N PRO A 53 5.28 6.19 -19.16
CA PRO A 53 6.62 6.08 -19.72
C PRO A 53 7.21 7.42 -20.18
N VAL A 54 6.40 8.29 -20.79
CA VAL A 54 6.85 9.63 -21.23
C VAL A 54 7.15 10.51 -20.02
N ARG A 55 6.24 10.59 -19.06
CA ARG A 55 6.45 11.33 -17.78
C ARG A 55 7.71 10.85 -17.05
N ASP A 56 7.85 9.54 -16.89
CA ASP A 56 8.92 8.94 -16.10
C ASP A 56 10.29 9.17 -16.75
N ALA A 57 10.39 9.21 -18.08
CA ALA A 57 11.58 9.61 -18.78
C ALA A 57 12.01 11.05 -18.45
N PHE A 58 11.06 11.99 -18.31
CA PHE A 58 11.34 13.35 -17.86
C PHE A 58 11.83 13.40 -16.41
N LEU A 59 11.39 12.46 -15.57
CA LEU A 59 11.85 12.30 -14.19
C LEU A 59 13.17 11.51 -14.07
N GLY A 60 13.74 11.05 -15.19
CA GLY A 60 14.96 10.24 -15.22
C GLY A 60 14.73 8.81 -14.71
N ARG A 61 13.49 8.33 -14.72
CA ARG A 61 13.07 6.98 -14.35
C ARG A 61 12.89 6.13 -15.61
N THR A 62 13.14 4.83 -15.50
CA THR A 62 12.85 3.86 -16.56
C THR A 62 11.52 3.17 -16.27
N SER A 63 10.65 3.08 -17.28
CA SER A 63 9.44 2.26 -17.22
C SER A 63 9.64 1.01 -18.06
N GLN A 64 9.24 -0.15 -17.54
CA GLN A 64 9.23 -1.41 -18.29
C GLN A 64 7.92 -1.61 -19.04
N ASP A 65 6.83 -0.97 -18.60
CA ASP A 65 5.54 -1.01 -19.26
C ASP A 65 5.48 0.11 -20.28
N LEU A 66 5.34 -0.24 -21.55
CA LEU A 66 5.28 0.70 -22.67
C LEU A 66 3.87 0.78 -23.21
N ASP A 67 3.21 1.92 -22.92
CA ASP A 67 1.87 2.22 -23.38
C ASP A 67 1.92 3.06 -24.66
N PHE A 68 1.21 2.62 -25.69
CA PHE A 68 1.11 3.33 -26.96
C PHE A 68 -0.32 3.69 -27.30
N ALA A 69 -0.47 4.77 -28.04
CA ALA A 69 -1.72 5.15 -28.70
C ALA A 69 -1.51 5.20 -30.22
N THR A 70 -2.51 4.77 -30.99
CA THR A 70 -2.42 4.63 -32.45
C THR A 70 -3.70 5.06 -33.18
N SER A 71 -3.56 5.48 -34.45
CA SER A 71 -4.68 5.69 -35.37
C SER A 71 -5.20 4.36 -35.98
N ALA A 72 -4.51 3.25 -35.78
CA ALA A 72 -4.94 1.93 -36.27
C ALA A 72 -6.14 1.41 -35.46
N THR A 73 -7.09 0.73 -36.12
CA THR A 73 -8.14 0.00 -35.40
C THR A 73 -7.57 -1.20 -34.64
N PRO A 74 -8.31 -1.78 -33.68
CA PRO A 74 -7.83 -2.97 -32.95
C PRO A 74 -7.46 -4.12 -33.88
N GLU A 75 -8.21 -4.34 -34.98
CA GLU A 75 -7.94 -5.40 -35.94
C GLU A 75 -6.64 -5.13 -36.72
N GLN A 76 -6.38 -3.89 -37.10
CA GLN A 76 -5.15 -3.50 -37.78
C GLN A 76 -3.95 -3.59 -36.84
N THR A 77 -4.13 -3.15 -35.58
CA THR A 77 -3.13 -3.24 -34.51
C THR A 77 -2.74 -4.68 -34.26
N GLU A 78 -3.69 -5.60 -34.14
CA GLU A 78 -3.43 -7.03 -33.92
C GLU A 78 -2.60 -7.63 -35.06
N VAL A 79 -2.90 -7.31 -36.32
CA VAL A 79 -2.13 -7.79 -37.48
C VAL A 79 -0.67 -7.32 -37.43
N ILE A 80 -0.44 -6.07 -37.02
CA ILE A 80 0.92 -5.53 -36.88
C ILE A 80 1.65 -6.18 -35.72
N LEU A 81 1.02 -6.28 -34.55
CA LEU A 81 1.60 -6.84 -33.34
C LEU A 81 1.87 -8.35 -33.46
N ALA A 82 1.02 -9.09 -34.15
CA ALA A 82 1.24 -10.51 -34.43
C ALA A 82 2.49 -10.79 -35.29
N ARG A 83 2.94 -9.81 -36.08
CA ARG A 83 4.18 -9.89 -36.88
C ARG A 83 5.41 -9.39 -36.11
N TRP A 84 5.20 -8.45 -35.17
CA TRP A 84 6.25 -7.81 -34.41
C TRP A 84 6.64 -8.61 -33.16
N GLY A 85 5.65 -9.15 -32.41
CA GLY A 85 5.83 -9.87 -31.15
C GLY A 85 5.92 -11.38 -31.31
N ASP A 86 6.43 -12.06 -30.29
CA ASP A 86 6.43 -13.52 -30.19
C ASP A 86 5.10 -14.06 -29.62
N ALA A 87 4.36 -13.22 -28.90
CA ALA A 87 3.01 -13.49 -28.41
C ALA A 87 2.16 -12.19 -28.42
N HIS A 88 0.85 -12.33 -28.58
CA HIS A 88 -0.10 -11.21 -28.50
C HIS A 88 -1.39 -11.67 -27.81
N TRP A 89 -2.17 -10.70 -27.28
CA TRP A 89 -3.47 -10.94 -26.62
C TRP A 89 -4.42 -9.76 -26.88
N ASP A 90 -5.71 -10.05 -26.77
CA ASP A 90 -6.81 -9.11 -27.08
C ASP A 90 -7.75 -8.87 -25.89
N ILE A 91 -7.31 -9.11 -24.66
CA ILE A 91 -8.12 -8.98 -23.43
C ILE A 91 -8.73 -7.57 -23.30
N GLY A 92 -8.07 -6.55 -23.86
CA GLY A 92 -8.54 -5.16 -23.85
C GLY A 92 -9.25 -4.72 -25.13
N ARG A 93 -9.57 -5.62 -26.07
CA ARG A 93 -10.13 -5.29 -27.40
C ARG A 93 -11.40 -4.45 -27.33
N GLU A 94 -12.30 -4.72 -26.39
CA GLU A 94 -13.53 -3.95 -26.19
C GLU A 94 -13.26 -2.46 -25.82
N PHE A 95 -12.06 -2.18 -25.30
CA PHE A 95 -11.57 -0.83 -24.99
C PHE A 95 -10.56 -0.32 -26.02
N GLY A 96 -10.38 -1.03 -27.14
CA GLY A 96 -9.46 -0.64 -28.19
C GLY A 96 -7.99 -1.03 -27.97
N THR A 97 -7.67 -1.83 -26.92
CA THR A 97 -6.30 -2.18 -26.55
C THR A 97 -5.94 -3.60 -27.00
N ILE A 98 -4.79 -3.72 -27.66
CA ILE A 98 -4.15 -5.00 -28.02
C ILE A 98 -2.76 -5.02 -27.39
N GLY A 99 -2.42 -6.13 -26.71
CA GLY A 99 -1.11 -6.30 -26.10
C GLY A 99 -0.24 -7.25 -26.89
N ALA A 100 1.08 -7.08 -26.81
CA ALA A 100 2.06 -8.02 -27.34
C ALA A 100 3.29 -8.13 -26.44
N ARG A 101 3.96 -9.26 -26.56
CA ARG A 101 5.21 -9.56 -25.86
C ARG A 101 6.26 -10.02 -26.86
N ARG A 102 7.44 -9.47 -26.74
CA ARG A 102 8.64 -9.94 -27.42
C ARG A 102 9.58 -10.53 -26.38
N PHE A 103 9.94 -11.81 -26.56
CA PHE A 103 10.83 -12.49 -25.64
C PHE A 103 12.25 -11.98 -25.77
N ALA A 104 12.90 -11.89 -24.64
CA ALA A 104 14.30 -11.46 -24.57
C ALA A 104 15.23 -12.31 -25.43
N ARG A 105 16.09 -11.64 -26.17
CA ARG A 105 17.22 -12.26 -26.86
C ARG A 105 18.49 -11.89 -26.09
N SER A 106 19.30 -12.89 -25.70
CA SER A 106 20.60 -12.69 -25.05
C SER A 106 20.60 -11.95 -23.70
N GLY A 107 19.71 -12.33 -22.76
CA GLY A 107 19.79 -11.87 -21.36
C GLY A 107 19.19 -10.50 -21.06
N ALA A 108 18.59 -9.82 -22.04
CA ALA A 108 17.76 -8.65 -21.80
C ALA A 108 16.37 -9.07 -21.23
N PRO A 109 15.61 -8.20 -20.55
CA PRO A 109 14.25 -8.50 -20.13
C PRO A 109 13.30 -8.59 -21.34
N ASP A 110 12.19 -9.33 -21.20
CA ASP A 110 11.09 -9.33 -22.18
C ASP A 110 10.50 -7.93 -22.33
N VAL A 111 10.10 -7.58 -23.54
CA VAL A 111 9.41 -6.31 -23.82
C VAL A 111 7.92 -6.57 -23.93
N VAL A 112 7.15 -5.91 -23.08
CA VAL A 112 5.68 -5.93 -23.09
C VAL A 112 5.19 -4.58 -23.59
N VAL A 113 4.26 -4.60 -24.53
CA VAL A 113 3.65 -3.39 -25.10
C VAL A 113 2.14 -3.51 -25.07
N GLU A 114 1.48 -2.39 -24.75
CA GLU A 114 0.04 -2.23 -24.90
C GLU A 114 -0.23 -1.09 -25.87
N VAL A 115 -0.99 -1.37 -26.94
CA VAL A 115 -1.31 -0.43 -27.97
C VAL A 115 -2.81 -0.21 -28.00
N THR A 116 -3.22 1.03 -27.73
CA THR A 116 -4.63 1.45 -27.68
C THR A 116 -4.95 2.32 -28.88
N THR A 117 -6.02 1.99 -29.61
CA THR A 117 -6.58 2.85 -30.68
C THR A 117 -7.00 4.20 -30.08
N TYR A 118 -6.75 5.32 -30.79
CA TYR A 118 -7.26 6.63 -30.40
C TYR A 118 -8.76 6.53 -30.16
N ARG A 119 -9.22 7.09 -29.05
CA ARG A 119 -10.63 7.05 -28.71
C ARG A 119 -11.07 8.36 -28.07
N THR A 120 -12.34 8.67 -28.27
CA THR A 120 -13.10 9.63 -27.49
C THR A 120 -14.07 8.84 -26.64
N ASP A 121 -14.04 9.04 -25.34
CA ASP A 121 -14.94 8.34 -24.42
C ASP A 121 -16.22 9.18 -24.28
N GLU A 122 -17.38 8.62 -24.64
CA GLU A 122 -18.69 9.22 -24.37
C GLU A 122 -19.26 8.58 -23.10
N TYR A 123 -19.49 9.38 -22.07
CA TYR A 123 -20.06 8.92 -20.80
C TYR A 123 -21.53 9.26 -20.72
N GLU A 124 -22.39 8.27 -20.49
CA GLU A 124 -23.78 8.51 -20.13
C GLU A 124 -23.87 8.96 -18.66
N THR A 125 -24.72 9.97 -18.38
CA THR A 125 -24.93 10.50 -17.03
C THR A 125 -25.30 9.36 -16.05
N GLY A 126 -24.45 9.10 -15.06
CA GLY A 126 -24.64 8.05 -14.07
C GLY A 126 -24.07 6.67 -14.43
N SER A 127 -23.44 6.50 -15.59
CA SER A 127 -22.73 5.29 -16.00
C SER A 127 -21.22 5.55 -16.05
N ARG A 128 -20.45 4.65 -15.43
CA ARG A 128 -18.97 4.64 -15.50
C ARG A 128 -18.42 3.85 -16.70
N LYS A 129 -19.30 3.23 -17.49
CA LYS A 129 -18.89 2.51 -18.70
C LYS A 129 -19.03 3.47 -19.88
N PRO A 130 -17.91 3.99 -20.41
CA PRO A 130 -17.98 4.80 -21.60
C PRO A 130 -18.48 3.94 -22.77
N THR A 131 -19.29 4.53 -23.63
CA THR A 131 -19.42 4.02 -24.97
C THR A 131 -18.15 4.43 -25.71
N VAL A 132 -17.28 3.45 -26.01
CA VAL A 132 -16.01 3.71 -26.71
C VAL A 132 -16.33 4.14 -28.13
N ALA A 133 -16.10 5.40 -28.44
CA ALA A 133 -16.05 5.90 -29.80
C ALA A 133 -14.56 6.01 -30.20
N PHE A 134 -14.17 5.40 -31.31
CA PHE A 134 -12.81 5.54 -31.80
C PHE A 134 -12.60 6.97 -32.34
N GLY A 135 -11.59 7.65 -31.82
CA GLY A 135 -11.21 9.00 -32.21
C GLY A 135 -10.17 8.98 -33.33
N ASP A 136 -10.07 10.10 -34.04
CA ASP A 136 -9.18 10.22 -35.20
C ASP A 136 -7.87 10.95 -34.89
N THR A 137 -7.70 11.49 -33.67
CA THR A 137 -6.56 12.35 -33.34
C THR A 137 -5.89 11.99 -32.02
N LEU A 138 -4.56 12.13 -31.99
CA LEU A 138 -3.78 11.96 -30.77
C LEU A 138 -4.19 12.99 -29.69
N ASP A 139 -4.45 14.23 -30.05
CA ASP A 139 -4.84 15.29 -29.11
C ASP A 139 -6.17 14.97 -28.42
N GLY A 140 -7.13 14.37 -29.16
CA GLY A 140 -8.37 13.85 -28.59
C GLY A 140 -8.12 12.73 -27.60
N ASP A 141 -7.21 11.79 -27.88
CA ASP A 141 -6.84 10.73 -26.92
C ASP A 141 -6.14 11.30 -25.67
N LEU A 142 -5.29 12.30 -25.83
CA LEU A 142 -4.61 12.95 -24.71
C LEU A 142 -5.56 13.76 -23.83
N SER A 143 -6.60 14.39 -24.40
CA SER A 143 -7.56 15.22 -23.66
C SER A 143 -8.39 14.44 -22.62
N ARG A 144 -8.67 13.17 -22.89
CA ARG A 144 -9.46 12.29 -22.00
C ARG A 144 -8.63 11.64 -20.88
N ARG A 145 -7.31 11.86 -20.83
CA ARG A 145 -6.44 11.32 -19.80
C ARG A 145 -6.70 12.00 -18.47
N ASP A 146 -6.22 11.36 -17.41
CA ASP A 146 -6.47 11.80 -16.02
C ASP A 146 -5.84 13.17 -15.70
N PHE A 147 -4.53 13.32 -15.99
CA PHE A 147 -3.76 14.52 -15.65
C PHE A 147 -2.83 14.94 -16.79
N THR A 148 -2.54 16.24 -16.87
CA THR A 148 -1.66 16.83 -17.89
C THR A 148 -0.30 16.15 -17.94
N VAL A 149 0.27 15.81 -16.78
CA VAL A 149 1.55 15.10 -16.67
C VAL A 149 1.53 13.69 -17.29
N ASN A 150 0.35 13.11 -17.52
CA ASN A 150 0.15 11.84 -18.21
C ASN A 150 -0.47 12.04 -19.61
N ALA A 151 -0.77 13.28 -20.00
CA ALA A 151 -1.32 13.64 -21.30
C ALA A 151 -0.24 14.18 -22.25
N MET A 152 0.96 13.62 -22.13
CA MET A 152 2.11 13.86 -23.00
C MET A 152 2.37 12.63 -23.87
N ALA A 153 2.90 12.85 -25.07
CA ALA A 153 3.21 11.79 -26.01
C ALA A 153 4.53 12.01 -26.75
N VAL A 154 5.08 10.94 -27.31
CA VAL A 154 6.19 10.97 -28.27
C VAL A 154 5.80 10.16 -29.49
N ARG A 155 5.63 10.84 -30.65
CA ARG A 155 5.34 10.18 -31.93
C ARG A 155 6.54 9.35 -32.41
N LEU A 156 6.26 8.17 -32.90
CA LEU A 156 7.26 7.24 -33.39
C LEU A 156 7.08 6.97 -34.90
N PRO A 157 8.14 6.75 -35.64
CA PRO A 157 9.55 6.69 -35.22
C PRO A 157 10.26 8.05 -35.17
N SER A 158 9.55 9.17 -35.43
CA SER A 158 10.16 10.51 -35.57
C SER A 158 10.69 11.12 -34.27
N LEU A 159 10.36 10.54 -33.09
CA LEU A 159 10.66 11.09 -31.76
C LEU A 159 10.13 12.52 -31.54
N THR A 160 9.02 12.87 -32.17
CA THR A 160 8.40 14.18 -32.03
C THR A 160 7.58 14.23 -30.72
N PHE A 161 7.96 15.12 -29.82
CA PHE A 161 7.27 15.35 -28.55
C PHE A 161 5.96 16.14 -28.80
N VAL A 162 4.88 15.71 -28.15
CA VAL A 162 3.53 16.28 -28.24
C VAL A 162 3.01 16.52 -26.81
N ASP A 163 2.70 17.77 -26.50
CA ASP A 163 2.21 18.21 -25.18
C ASP A 163 1.17 19.33 -25.34
N PRO A 164 -0.05 19.01 -25.79
CA PRO A 164 -1.06 20.02 -26.06
C PRO A 164 -1.64 20.66 -24.79
N PHE A 165 -1.46 20.04 -23.62
CA PHE A 165 -2.04 20.48 -22.35
C PHE A 165 -1.02 21.02 -21.35
N GLY A 166 0.26 21.17 -21.74
CA GLY A 166 1.29 21.76 -20.91
C GLY A 166 1.77 20.85 -19.76
N GLY A 167 1.67 19.54 -19.94
CA GLY A 167 2.06 18.54 -18.91
C GLY A 167 3.51 18.62 -18.48
N LEU A 168 4.44 18.97 -19.39
CA LEU A 168 5.85 19.17 -19.05
C LEU A 168 6.06 20.40 -18.13
N ALA A 169 5.30 21.48 -18.37
CA ALA A 169 5.36 22.67 -17.52
C ALA A 169 4.78 22.37 -16.12
N ASP A 170 3.66 21.67 -16.05
CA ASP A 170 3.05 21.25 -14.81
C ASP A 170 3.96 20.28 -14.02
N LEU A 171 4.59 19.33 -14.71
CA LEU A 171 5.55 18.42 -14.10
C LEU A 171 6.76 19.17 -13.51
N ALA A 172 7.30 20.14 -14.25
CA ALA A 172 8.41 20.97 -13.79
C ALA A 172 8.02 21.90 -12.63
N ALA A 173 6.76 22.37 -12.60
CA ALA A 173 6.21 23.19 -11.53
C ALA A 173 5.78 22.36 -10.29
N GLY A 174 5.76 21.03 -10.38
CA GLY A 174 5.29 20.15 -9.33
C GLY A 174 3.78 20.26 -9.10
N VAL A 175 2.98 20.46 -10.17
CA VAL A 175 1.53 20.66 -10.11
C VAL A 175 0.81 19.50 -10.78
N LEU A 176 -0.30 19.09 -10.21
CA LEU A 176 -1.21 18.10 -10.77
C LEU A 176 -2.49 18.80 -11.24
N ARG A 177 -2.68 18.83 -12.57
CA ARG A 177 -3.81 19.46 -13.27
C ARG A 177 -4.43 18.48 -14.27
N THR A 178 -5.72 18.62 -14.54
CA THR A 178 -6.42 17.83 -15.56
C THR A 178 -6.32 18.48 -16.95
N PRO A 179 -6.30 17.71 -18.06
CA PRO A 179 -6.28 18.26 -19.43
C PRO A 179 -7.53 19.09 -19.78
N VAL A 180 -8.68 18.68 -19.27
CA VAL A 180 -9.96 19.37 -19.34
C VAL A 180 -10.33 19.92 -17.96
N SER A 181 -11.52 20.52 -17.79
CA SER A 181 -11.95 20.94 -16.44
C SER A 181 -11.95 19.76 -15.46
N ALA A 182 -11.60 20.00 -14.21
CA ALA A 182 -11.55 18.96 -13.19
C ALA A 182 -12.93 18.34 -12.95
N ASP A 183 -14.00 19.16 -12.98
CA ASP A 183 -15.38 18.66 -12.85
C ASP A 183 -15.72 17.64 -13.95
N GLN A 184 -15.43 17.98 -15.23
CA GLN A 184 -15.66 17.06 -16.33
C GLN A 184 -14.83 15.78 -16.18
N SER A 185 -13.56 15.93 -15.84
CA SER A 185 -12.65 14.79 -15.66
C SER A 185 -13.11 13.81 -14.58
N PHE A 186 -13.65 14.32 -13.46
CA PHE A 186 -14.14 13.49 -12.34
C PHE A 186 -15.58 13.01 -12.57
N ASP A 187 -16.35 13.70 -13.38
CA ASP A 187 -17.65 13.19 -13.84
C ASP A 187 -17.47 11.97 -14.74
N ASP A 188 -16.49 12.01 -15.65
CA ASP A 188 -16.13 10.94 -16.57
C ASP A 188 -15.61 9.68 -15.81
N ASP A 189 -14.65 9.82 -14.89
CA ASP A 189 -14.17 8.72 -14.03
C ASP A 189 -13.83 9.23 -12.62
N PRO A 190 -14.72 9.04 -11.63
CA PRO A 190 -14.49 9.47 -10.26
C PRO A 190 -13.25 8.84 -9.59
N LEU A 191 -12.75 7.71 -10.10
CA LEU A 191 -11.50 7.12 -9.59
C LEU A 191 -10.31 8.07 -9.78
N ARG A 192 -10.37 9.01 -10.71
CA ARG A 192 -9.32 10.01 -10.91
C ARG A 192 -9.07 10.85 -9.66
N MET A 193 -10.07 11.04 -8.79
CA MET A 193 -9.89 11.67 -7.48
C MET A 193 -8.92 10.87 -6.59
N MET A 194 -9.06 9.54 -6.52
CA MET A 194 -8.10 8.66 -5.81
C MET A 194 -6.72 8.68 -6.47
N ARG A 195 -6.68 8.73 -7.81
CA ARG A 195 -5.44 8.84 -8.57
C ARG A 195 -4.71 10.15 -8.29
N ALA A 196 -5.44 11.27 -8.08
CA ALA A 196 -4.86 12.56 -7.67
C ALA A 196 -4.09 12.41 -6.34
N ALA A 197 -4.73 11.82 -5.33
CA ALA A 197 -4.08 11.54 -4.05
C ALA A 197 -2.85 10.62 -4.19
N ARG A 198 -2.96 9.56 -5.01
CA ARG A 198 -1.84 8.68 -5.30
C ARG A 198 -0.67 9.41 -5.97
N PHE A 199 -0.93 10.23 -6.98
CA PHE A 199 0.15 10.96 -7.67
C PHE A 199 0.77 12.05 -6.79
N ALA A 200 0.01 12.67 -5.88
CA ALA A 200 0.58 13.53 -4.86
C ALA A 200 1.64 12.78 -4.02
N ALA A 201 1.35 11.53 -3.62
CA ALA A 201 2.28 10.69 -2.88
C ALA A 201 3.47 10.18 -3.72
N GLN A 202 3.20 9.64 -4.92
CA GLN A 202 4.20 8.95 -5.74
C GLN A 202 5.15 9.91 -6.47
N LEU A 203 4.67 11.08 -6.86
CA LEU A 203 5.41 12.04 -7.67
C LEU A 203 5.77 13.30 -6.88
N GLY A 204 5.25 13.47 -5.67
CA GLY A 204 5.46 14.68 -4.87
C GLY A 204 4.80 15.92 -5.48
N LEU A 205 3.70 15.74 -6.25
CA LEU A 205 3.00 16.84 -6.90
C LEU A 205 1.92 17.40 -5.97
N ARG A 206 1.77 18.73 -5.95
CA ARG A 206 0.64 19.39 -5.29
C ARG A 206 -0.54 19.49 -6.25
N LEU A 207 -1.74 19.36 -5.73
CA LEU A 207 -2.96 19.59 -6.53
C LEU A 207 -3.06 21.05 -6.94
N ASP A 208 -3.48 21.29 -8.19
CA ASP A 208 -4.01 22.58 -8.60
C ASP A 208 -5.28 22.89 -7.80
N GLU A 209 -5.60 24.18 -7.61
CA GLU A 209 -6.75 24.60 -6.79
C GLU A 209 -8.08 24.12 -7.40
N ASP A 210 -8.21 24.16 -8.72
CA ASP A 210 -9.43 23.67 -9.40
C ASP A 210 -9.60 22.16 -9.19
N VAL A 211 -8.51 21.39 -9.20
CA VAL A 211 -8.53 19.95 -8.92
C VAL A 211 -8.95 19.69 -7.48
N ARG A 212 -8.42 20.43 -6.53
CA ARG A 212 -8.79 20.32 -5.11
C ARG A 212 -10.27 20.61 -4.90
N THR A 213 -10.74 21.76 -5.40
CA THR A 213 -12.14 22.20 -5.27
C THR A 213 -13.11 21.21 -5.89
N ALA A 214 -12.77 20.66 -7.07
CA ALA A 214 -13.60 19.66 -7.73
C ALA A 214 -13.66 18.35 -6.90
N ILE A 215 -12.54 17.88 -6.29
CA ILE A 215 -12.58 16.72 -5.41
C ILE A 215 -13.49 16.98 -4.20
N GLU A 216 -13.37 18.14 -3.55
CA GLU A 216 -14.20 18.53 -2.41
C GLU A 216 -15.69 18.52 -2.75
N ALA A 217 -16.04 19.03 -3.94
CA ALA A 217 -17.44 19.10 -4.42
C ALA A 217 -18.00 17.74 -4.84
N MET A 218 -17.14 16.82 -5.31
CA MET A 218 -17.55 15.57 -5.97
C MET A 218 -17.17 14.30 -5.22
N ALA A 219 -16.64 14.40 -4.00
CA ALA A 219 -16.12 13.25 -3.23
C ALA A 219 -17.11 12.08 -3.14
N GLU A 220 -18.40 12.35 -2.98
CA GLU A 220 -19.46 11.33 -2.91
C GLU A 220 -19.58 10.49 -4.19
N ARG A 221 -19.17 11.01 -5.35
CA ARG A 221 -19.24 10.25 -6.60
C ARG A 221 -18.33 9.03 -6.63
N ILE A 222 -17.35 8.93 -5.72
CA ILE A 222 -16.49 7.75 -5.63
C ILE A 222 -17.27 6.48 -5.30
N GLU A 223 -18.48 6.58 -4.74
CA GLU A 223 -19.34 5.45 -4.39
C GLU A 223 -19.75 4.60 -5.59
N ILE A 224 -19.78 5.18 -6.82
CA ILE A 224 -20.08 4.41 -8.03
C ILE A 224 -18.89 3.55 -8.50
N VAL A 225 -17.70 3.79 -7.97
CA VAL A 225 -16.48 3.04 -8.31
C VAL A 225 -16.43 1.74 -7.50
N SER A 226 -16.01 0.65 -8.13
CA SER A 226 -15.89 -0.64 -7.43
C SER A 226 -14.84 -0.58 -6.33
N ALA A 227 -15.14 -1.28 -5.23
CA ALA A 227 -14.25 -1.33 -4.06
C ALA A 227 -12.85 -1.86 -4.41
N GLU A 228 -12.76 -2.76 -5.39
CA GLU A 228 -11.49 -3.29 -5.87
C GLU A 228 -10.61 -2.21 -6.51
N ARG A 229 -11.20 -1.34 -7.36
CA ARG A 229 -10.46 -0.22 -7.97
C ARG A 229 -10.00 0.79 -6.93
N VAL A 230 -10.86 1.10 -5.95
CA VAL A 230 -10.52 1.98 -4.81
C VAL A 230 -9.39 1.37 -3.98
N ARG A 231 -9.48 0.08 -3.64
CA ARG A 231 -8.42 -0.66 -2.94
C ARG A 231 -7.08 -0.58 -3.69
N ASP A 232 -7.09 -0.78 -4.99
CA ASP A 232 -5.87 -0.82 -5.79
C ASP A 232 -5.18 0.56 -5.82
N GLU A 233 -5.94 1.66 -5.91
CA GLU A 233 -5.38 3.00 -5.82
C GLU A 233 -4.87 3.32 -4.39
N LEU A 234 -5.61 2.93 -3.35
CA LEU A 234 -5.17 3.06 -1.96
C LEU A 234 -3.90 2.25 -1.69
N THR A 235 -3.82 1.04 -2.20
CA THR A 235 -2.62 0.18 -2.10
C THR A 235 -1.41 0.85 -2.76
N LYS A 236 -1.55 1.32 -4.00
CA LYS A 236 -0.49 2.03 -4.72
C LYS A 236 -0.06 3.32 -4.02
N LEU A 237 -1.00 4.02 -3.37
CA LEU A 237 -0.71 5.20 -2.56
C LEU A 237 0.13 4.82 -1.34
N LEU A 238 -0.31 3.81 -0.57
CA LEU A 238 0.39 3.37 0.63
C LEU A 238 1.77 2.78 0.34
N LEU A 239 1.97 2.18 -0.84
CA LEU A 239 3.27 1.64 -1.26
C LEU A 239 4.22 2.71 -1.85
N ALA A 240 3.80 3.97 -1.94
CA ALA A 240 4.70 5.07 -2.29
C ALA A 240 5.83 5.24 -1.27
N ALA A 241 6.92 5.86 -1.68
CA ALA A 241 8.06 6.17 -0.79
C ALA A 241 7.62 7.07 0.38
N ASP A 242 6.78 8.06 0.12
CA ASP A 242 6.11 8.88 1.13
C ASP A 242 4.60 8.95 0.83
N PRO A 243 3.76 8.16 1.52
CA PRO A 243 2.31 8.17 1.33
C PRO A 243 1.60 9.36 1.99
N ARG A 244 2.28 10.11 2.89
CA ARG A 244 1.68 11.19 3.68
C ARG A 244 0.98 12.24 2.83
N PRO A 245 1.58 12.84 1.78
CA PRO A 245 0.90 13.88 0.98
C PRO A 245 -0.41 13.41 0.37
N GLY A 246 -0.45 12.15 -0.08
CA GLY A 246 -1.66 11.56 -0.64
C GLY A 246 -2.74 11.30 0.41
N LEU A 247 -2.36 10.84 1.60
CA LEU A 247 -3.29 10.64 2.72
C LEU A 247 -3.87 11.98 3.22
N GLU A 248 -3.05 13.04 3.25
CA GLU A 248 -3.50 14.40 3.56
C GLU A 248 -4.50 14.90 2.51
N VAL A 249 -4.24 14.69 1.21
CA VAL A 249 -5.21 14.99 0.14
C VAL A 249 -6.54 14.27 0.39
N LEU A 250 -6.54 12.96 0.65
CA LEU A 250 -7.76 12.20 0.91
C LEU A 250 -8.59 12.79 2.06
N VAL A 251 -7.92 13.16 3.15
CA VAL A 251 -8.59 13.63 4.37
C VAL A 251 -9.01 15.10 4.24
N ASP A 252 -8.17 15.95 3.64
CA ASP A 252 -8.44 17.39 3.53
C ASP A 252 -9.54 17.71 2.51
N THR A 253 -9.74 16.87 1.50
CA THR A 253 -10.79 17.03 0.50
C THR A 253 -12.09 16.28 0.84
N GLY A 254 -12.18 15.60 1.98
CA GLY A 254 -13.34 14.80 2.36
C GLY A 254 -13.48 13.46 1.61
N LEU A 255 -12.57 13.14 0.68
CA LEU A 255 -12.62 11.89 -0.06
C LEU A 255 -12.42 10.68 0.86
N ALA A 256 -11.63 10.83 1.93
CA ALA A 256 -11.45 9.79 2.94
C ALA A 256 -12.74 9.43 3.68
N ASP A 257 -13.70 10.36 3.84
CA ASP A 257 -14.98 10.08 4.49
C ASP A 257 -15.78 9.01 3.74
N GLN A 258 -15.60 8.90 2.45
CA GLN A 258 -16.25 7.90 1.61
C GLN A 258 -15.48 6.57 1.58
N VAL A 259 -14.16 6.58 1.50
CA VAL A 259 -13.36 5.37 1.25
C VAL A 259 -12.74 4.76 2.52
N LEU A 260 -12.33 5.60 3.49
CA LEU A 260 -11.63 5.22 4.72
C LEU A 260 -12.01 6.15 5.89
N PRO A 261 -13.31 6.27 6.26
CA PRO A 261 -13.79 7.24 7.25
C PRO A 261 -13.17 7.06 8.64
N GLU A 262 -12.57 5.92 8.92
CA GLU A 262 -11.83 5.70 10.15
C GLU A 262 -10.61 6.63 10.28
N LEU A 263 -10.04 7.09 9.16
CA LEU A 263 -8.85 7.95 9.17
C LEU A 263 -9.18 9.41 9.54
N PRO A 264 -10.12 10.13 8.89
CA PRO A 264 -10.50 11.47 9.34
C PRO A 264 -11.12 11.49 10.74
N ALA A 265 -11.78 10.40 11.17
CA ALA A 265 -12.29 10.27 12.53
C ALA A 265 -11.21 10.36 13.62
N LEU A 266 -9.93 10.15 13.28
CA LEU A 266 -8.78 10.33 14.18
C LEU A 266 -8.44 11.81 14.45
N ARG A 267 -8.99 12.75 13.69
CA ARG A 267 -8.92 14.19 13.97
C ARG A 267 -9.81 14.52 15.17
N LEU A 268 -9.42 14.02 16.33
CA LEU A 268 -10.14 14.31 17.58
C LEU A 268 -9.93 15.77 17.94
N GLU A 269 -11.02 16.49 18.28
CA GLU A 269 -10.93 17.86 18.78
C GLU A 269 -9.95 17.93 19.95
N ILE A 270 -9.03 18.89 19.88
CA ILE A 270 -8.07 19.17 20.94
C ILE A 270 -8.87 19.72 22.11
N ASP A 271 -8.78 19.08 23.28
CA ASP A 271 -9.30 19.60 24.54
C ASP A 271 -8.65 20.99 24.84
N GLU A 272 -9.41 21.91 25.42
CA GLU A 272 -8.97 23.28 25.77
C GLU A 272 -7.63 23.34 26.54
N HIS A 273 -7.17 22.22 27.07
CA HIS A 273 -5.90 22.10 27.81
C HIS A 273 -4.73 21.54 26.98
N HIS A 274 -4.83 21.39 25.66
CA HIS A 274 -3.76 20.92 24.72
C HIS A 274 -3.06 19.62 25.15
N ARG A 275 -3.72 18.74 25.92
CA ARG A 275 -3.09 17.56 26.51
C ARG A 275 -3.12 16.32 25.62
N HIS A 276 -3.90 16.33 24.52
CA HIS A 276 -3.98 15.21 23.61
C HIS A 276 -3.27 15.54 22.30
N LYS A 277 -2.35 14.66 21.88
CA LYS A 277 -1.79 14.68 20.54
C LYS A 277 -2.92 14.43 19.55
N ASP A 278 -2.94 15.16 18.44
CA ASP A 278 -3.76 14.83 17.29
C ASP A 278 -3.45 13.38 16.87
N VAL A 279 -4.43 12.47 17.07
CA VAL A 279 -4.25 11.03 16.81
C VAL A 279 -4.05 10.77 15.32
N TYR A 280 -4.63 11.60 14.44
CA TYR A 280 -4.40 11.54 13.01
C TYR A 280 -2.93 11.82 12.67
N GLN A 281 -2.37 12.94 13.17
CA GLN A 281 -0.96 13.27 12.94
C GLN A 281 -0.01 12.26 13.58
N HIS A 282 -0.41 11.67 14.70
CA HIS A 282 0.32 10.56 15.31
C HIS A 282 0.35 9.34 14.37
N SER A 283 -0.79 8.93 13.82
CA SER A 283 -0.87 7.79 12.90
C SER A 283 -0.03 7.99 11.63
N LEU A 284 -0.01 9.22 11.08
CA LEU A 284 0.87 9.54 9.95
C LEU A 284 2.36 9.47 10.33
N THR A 285 2.70 9.88 11.56
CA THR A 285 4.08 9.79 12.07
C THR A 285 4.49 8.32 12.28
N VAL A 286 3.60 7.51 12.85
CA VAL A 286 3.82 6.07 13.03
C VAL A 286 4.01 5.38 11.69
N LEU A 287 3.21 5.72 10.67
CA LEU A 287 3.39 5.20 9.33
C LEU A 287 4.75 5.55 8.73
N ALA A 288 5.19 6.82 8.85
CA ALA A 288 6.51 7.23 8.35
C ALA A 288 7.64 6.46 9.05
N GLN A 289 7.58 6.35 10.39
CA GLN A 289 8.55 5.58 11.16
C GLN A 289 8.52 4.08 10.84
N ALA A 290 7.35 3.51 10.52
CA ALA A 290 7.24 2.12 10.10
C ALA A 290 7.92 1.87 8.74
N ILE A 291 7.80 2.83 7.81
CA ILE A 291 8.49 2.80 6.52
C ILE A 291 10.01 2.84 6.72
N ASP A 292 10.51 3.69 7.61
CA ASP A 292 11.95 3.78 7.95
C ASP A 292 12.49 2.48 8.57
N LEU A 293 11.61 1.65 9.16
CA LEU A 293 11.96 0.36 9.75
C LEU A 293 11.83 -0.83 8.80
N GLU A 294 11.39 -0.62 7.56
CA GLU A 294 11.45 -1.65 6.52
C GLU A 294 12.91 -2.01 6.19
N THR A 295 13.17 -3.27 5.88
CA THR A 295 14.53 -3.82 5.81
C THR A 295 14.90 -4.23 4.38
N GLY A 296 15.43 -3.30 3.61
CA GLY A 296 15.73 -3.48 2.20
C GLY A 296 14.48 -3.50 1.34
N THR A 297 14.56 -4.14 0.18
CA THR A 297 13.44 -4.31 -0.75
C THR A 297 13.07 -5.79 -0.89
N HIS A 298 11.93 -6.07 -1.54
CA HIS A 298 11.56 -7.46 -1.85
C HIS A 298 12.56 -8.15 -2.80
N GLU A 299 13.26 -7.38 -3.63
CA GLU A 299 14.29 -7.86 -4.56
C GLU A 299 15.65 -8.04 -3.87
N ASP A 300 15.96 -7.17 -2.90
CA ASP A 300 17.19 -7.21 -2.11
C ASP A 300 16.88 -7.00 -0.61
N PRO A 301 16.37 -8.03 0.08
CA PRO A 301 15.99 -7.93 1.48
C PRO A 301 17.24 -7.91 2.38
N THR A 302 17.34 -6.88 3.24
CA THR A 302 18.42 -6.75 4.24
C THR A 302 17.98 -7.21 5.63
N GLY A 303 16.75 -7.71 5.78
CA GLY A 303 16.18 -8.18 7.04
C GLY A 303 14.78 -8.78 6.89
N PRO A 304 14.08 -9.00 8.03
CA PRO A 304 12.87 -9.83 8.05
C PRO A 304 11.59 -9.16 7.51
N VAL A 305 11.58 -7.84 7.32
CA VAL A 305 10.41 -7.10 6.79
C VAL A 305 10.86 -6.23 5.61
N PRO A 306 11.05 -6.83 4.42
CA PRO A 306 11.43 -6.08 3.24
C PRO A 306 10.28 -5.14 2.80
N GLY A 307 10.65 -3.92 2.38
CA GLY A 307 9.70 -2.91 1.93
C GLY A 307 9.53 -2.88 0.40
N PRO A 308 8.44 -2.28 -0.06
CA PRO A 308 7.36 -1.74 0.76
C PRO A 308 6.40 -2.83 1.29
N ASP A 309 6.17 -2.89 2.60
CA ASP A 309 5.30 -3.89 3.24
C ASP A 309 3.90 -3.36 3.51
N LEU A 310 2.92 -3.73 2.70
CA LEU A 310 1.55 -3.24 2.78
C LEU A 310 0.88 -3.54 4.13
N VAL A 311 1.14 -4.72 4.71
CA VAL A 311 0.53 -5.14 5.98
C VAL A 311 1.03 -4.28 7.14
N LEU A 312 2.33 -4.01 7.19
CA LEU A 312 2.93 -3.14 8.20
C LEU A 312 2.41 -1.70 8.05
N ARG A 313 2.37 -1.17 6.83
CA ARG A 313 1.93 0.21 6.54
C ARG A 313 0.45 0.41 6.86
N LEU A 314 -0.41 -0.54 6.50
CA LEU A 314 -1.83 -0.52 6.90
C LEU A 314 -1.99 -0.60 8.41
N ALA A 315 -1.25 -1.49 9.09
CA ALA A 315 -1.31 -1.60 10.53
C ALA A 315 -0.83 -0.30 11.22
N ALA A 316 0.26 0.29 10.75
CA ALA A 316 0.78 1.55 11.27
C ALA A 316 -0.20 2.72 11.10
N LEU A 317 -0.88 2.80 9.95
CA LEU A 317 -1.88 3.84 9.70
C LEU A 317 -3.15 3.65 10.56
N LEU A 318 -3.55 2.39 10.81
CA LEU A 318 -4.87 2.05 11.37
C LEU A 318 -4.83 1.53 12.81
N HIS A 319 -3.64 1.46 13.47
CA HIS A 319 -3.53 0.88 14.82
C HIS A 319 -4.45 1.54 15.84
N ASP A 320 -4.66 2.83 15.72
CA ASP A 320 -5.40 3.67 16.67
C ASP A 320 -6.85 3.98 16.25
N VAL A 321 -7.39 3.42 15.18
CA VAL A 321 -8.74 3.74 14.67
C VAL A 321 -9.87 3.38 15.65
N GLY A 322 -9.58 2.64 16.71
CA GLY A 322 -10.52 2.38 17.79
C GLY A 322 -10.68 3.52 18.80
N LYS A 323 -9.76 4.49 18.85
CA LYS A 323 -9.76 5.57 19.84
C LYS A 323 -11.02 6.44 19.81
N PRO A 324 -11.53 6.90 18.65
CA PRO A 324 -12.77 7.69 18.62
C PRO A 324 -13.95 7.00 19.29
N ALA A 325 -14.12 5.70 19.03
CA ALA A 325 -15.26 4.93 19.57
C ALA A 325 -15.11 4.55 21.05
N THR A 326 -13.90 4.63 21.60
CA THR A 326 -13.61 4.26 23.00
C THR A 326 -13.26 5.45 23.89
N ARG A 327 -13.32 6.66 23.34
CA ARG A 327 -13.02 7.90 24.05
C ARG A 327 -13.95 8.09 25.27
N ARG A 328 -13.35 8.29 26.44
CA ARG A 328 -14.05 8.62 27.69
C ARG A 328 -13.38 9.78 28.40
N PHE A 329 -14.19 10.67 28.94
CA PHE A 329 -13.73 11.75 29.80
C PHE A 329 -13.78 11.26 31.24
N GLU A 330 -12.63 11.21 31.90
CA GLU A 330 -12.48 10.76 33.28
C GLU A 330 -12.57 11.93 34.27
N ALA A 331 -12.79 11.62 35.55
CA ALA A 331 -12.77 12.61 36.61
C ALA A 331 -11.39 13.31 36.66
N GLY A 332 -11.39 14.63 36.58
CA GLY A 332 -10.16 15.46 36.56
C GLY A 332 -9.72 15.88 35.16
N GLY A 333 -10.54 15.65 34.11
CA GLY A 333 -10.31 16.17 32.75
C GLY A 333 -9.30 15.39 31.97
N THR A 334 -8.94 14.15 32.37
CA THR A 334 -8.13 13.23 31.58
C THR A 334 -9.05 12.44 30.63
N VAL A 335 -8.50 12.06 29.46
CA VAL A 335 -9.21 11.24 28.49
C VAL A 335 -8.57 9.86 28.45
N SER A 336 -9.41 8.82 28.46
CA SER A 336 -9.00 7.43 28.32
C SER A 336 -9.56 6.79 27.06
N PHE A 337 -8.89 5.72 26.57
CA PHE A 337 -9.24 4.98 25.37
C PHE A 337 -9.17 3.48 25.62
N HIS A 338 -9.81 3.01 26.69
CA HIS A 338 -9.72 1.61 27.09
C HIS A 338 -10.24 0.67 26.01
N HIS A 339 -9.46 -0.38 25.72
CA HIS A 339 -9.75 -1.43 24.73
C HIS A 339 -9.88 -0.92 23.28
N HIS A 340 -9.22 0.21 22.94
CA HIS A 340 -9.25 0.71 21.56
C HIS A 340 -8.59 -0.26 20.57
N GLU A 341 -7.62 -1.07 21.02
CA GLU A 341 -6.97 -2.12 20.23
C GLU A 341 -7.97 -3.20 19.78
N LEU A 342 -8.91 -3.61 20.65
CA LEU A 342 -9.93 -4.61 20.31
C LEU A 342 -11.04 -4.04 19.41
N VAL A 343 -11.44 -2.80 19.69
CA VAL A 343 -12.43 -2.09 18.86
C VAL A 343 -11.82 -1.76 17.51
N GLY A 344 -10.57 -1.27 17.48
CA GLY A 344 -9.81 -0.98 16.26
C GLY A 344 -9.68 -2.20 15.36
N ALA A 345 -9.31 -3.35 15.91
CA ALA A 345 -9.20 -4.60 15.15
C ALA A 345 -10.52 -4.99 14.45
N LYS A 346 -11.67 -4.76 15.11
CA LYS A 346 -12.99 -5.01 14.51
C LYS A 346 -13.30 -4.02 13.38
N LEU A 347 -12.98 -2.74 13.56
CA LEU A 347 -13.16 -1.69 12.55
C LEU A 347 -12.28 -1.96 11.31
N VAL A 348 -11.00 -2.25 11.52
CA VAL A 348 -10.05 -2.66 10.48
C VAL A 348 -10.58 -3.85 9.68
N LYS A 349 -10.99 -4.91 10.35
CA LYS A 349 -11.55 -6.09 9.69
C LYS A 349 -12.77 -5.74 8.84
N LYS A 350 -13.70 -4.92 9.37
CA LYS A 350 -14.89 -4.46 8.64
C LYS A 350 -14.52 -3.66 7.41
N ARG A 351 -13.63 -2.66 7.58
CA ARG A 351 -13.23 -1.74 6.51
C ARG A 351 -12.47 -2.44 5.38
N LEU A 352 -11.42 -3.17 5.71
CA LEU A 352 -10.59 -3.84 4.70
C LEU A 352 -11.38 -4.95 3.96
N THR A 353 -12.35 -5.59 4.63
CA THR A 353 -13.27 -6.52 3.96
C THR A 353 -14.19 -5.78 2.99
N ALA A 354 -14.73 -4.63 3.37
CA ALA A 354 -15.56 -3.80 2.49
C ALA A 354 -14.78 -3.31 1.26
N LEU A 355 -13.51 -2.96 1.44
CA LEU A 355 -12.58 -2.59 0.36
C LEU A 355 -12.04 -3.80 -0.43
N ARG A 356 -12.53 -5.01 -0.16
CA ARG A 356 -12.15 -6.22 -0.90
C ARG A 356 -10.66 -6.59 -0.83
N PHE A 357 -9.98 -6.28 0.26
CA PHE A 357 -8.66 -6.87 0.52
C PHE A 357 -8.79 -8.38 0.71
N ASP A 358 -7.72 -9.11 0.41
CA ASP A 358 -7.68 -10.55 0.62
C ASP A 358 -7.75 -10.91 2.12
N LYS A 359 -8.18 -12.15 2.40
CA LYS A 359 -8.44 -12.61 3.77
C LYS A 359 -7.18 -12.65 4.65
N GLU A 360 -6.02 -12.85 4.06
CA GLU A 360 -4.75 -12.92 4.77
C GLU A 360 -4.34 -11.52 5.23
N THR A 361 -4.33 -10.55 4.33
CA THR A 361 -4.10 -9.13 4.63
C THR A 361 -5.06 -8.62 5.71
N VAL A 362 -6.38 -8.88 5.56
CA VAL A 362 -7.38 -8.47 6.56
C VAL A 362 -7.09 -9.04 7.95
N ARG A 363 -6.75 -10.33 8.03
CA ARG A 363 -6.44 -11.00 9.31
C ARG A 363 -5.15 -10.45 9.92
N ALA A 364 -4.11 -10.27 9.10
CA ALA A 364 -2.80 -9.81 9.55
C ALA A 364 -2.87 -8.39 10.11
N VAL A 365 -3.49 -7.44 9.40
CA VAL A 365 -3.62 -6.05 9.85
C VAL A 365 -4.51 -5.96 11.11
N ALA A 366 -5.65 -6.66 11.14
CA ALA A 366 -6.50 -6.69 12.32
C ALA A 366 -5.78 -7.27 13.55
N ARG A 367 -4.96 -8.33 13.36
CA ARG A 367 -4.20 -8.93 14.44
C ARG A 367 -3.09 -8.01 14.94
N LEU A 368 -2.37 -7.33 14.06
CA LEU A 368 -1.37 -6.33 14.46
C LEU A 368 -2.02 -5.18 15.24
N THR A 369 -3.17 -4.68 14.78
CA THR A 369 -3.95 -3.66 15.50
C THR A 369 -4.37 -4.15 16.90
N GLU A 370 -4.80 -5.40 17.05
CA GLU A 370 -5.16 -5.99 18.34
C GLU A 370 -3.95 -6.09 19.29
N LEU A 371 -2.76 -6.36 18.74
CA LEU A 371 -1.57 -6.67 19.52
C LEU A 371 -0.67 -5.46 19.80
N HIS A 372 -0.90 -4.30 19.17
CA HIS A 372 0.06 -3.19 19.22
C HIS A 372 0.36 -2.70 20.65
N LEU A 373 -0.57 -2.83 21.60
CA LEU A 373 -0.35 -2.50 23.00
C LEU A 373 0.34 -3.59 23.84
N ARG A 374 0.56 -4.78 23.28
CA ARG A 374 1.11 -5.92 24.06
C ARG A 374 2.51 -5.67 24.60
N PHE A 375 3.29 -4.81 23.97
CA PHE A 375 4.62 -4.42 24.46
C PHE A 375 4.56 -3.48 25.67
N HIS A 376 3.44 -2.80 25.90
CA HIS A 376 3.33 -1.85 27.01
C HIS A 376 3.57 -2.52 28.35
N GLY A 377 4.45 -1.93 29.16
CA GLY A 377 4.88 -2.46 30.46
C GLY A 377 6.12 -3.34 30.42
N TYR A 378 6.69 -3.70 29.26
CA TYR A 378 7.95 -4.43 29.20
C TYR A 378 9.11 -3.64 29.81
N GLY A 379 9.22 -2.36 29.55
CA GLY A 379 10.27 -1.49 30.10
C GLY A 379 10.11 -1.14 31.58
N ASP A 380 8.89 -1.23 32.11
CA ASP A 380 8.56 -0.88 33.50
C ASP A 380 8.64 -2.10 34.46
N GLN A 381 8.48 -3.30 33.93
CA GLN A 381 8.52 -4.57 34.68
C GLN A 381 9.32 -5.61 33.92
N VAL A 382 10.07 -6.44 34.67
CA VAL A 382 10.77 -7.59 34.07
C VAL A 382 9.73 -8.65 33.69
N TRP A 383 9.52 -8.86 32.41
CA TRP A 383 8.66 -9.95 31.95
C TRP A 383 9.29 -11.31 32.30
N THR A 384 8.44 -12.25 32.70
CA THR A 384 8.84 -13.65 32.83
C THR A 384 9.00 -14.27 31.43
N ASP A 385 9.75 -15.39 31.36
CA ASP A 385 9.85 -16.15 30.11
C ASP A 385 8.49 -16.63 29.60
N SER A 386 7.58 -16.94 30.52
CA SER A 386 6.18 -17.24 30.21
C SER A 386 5.49 -16.07 29.44
N ALA A 387 5.70 -14.84 29.88
CA ALA A 387 5.13 -13.66 29.20
C ALA A 387 5.75 -13.49 27.79
N VAL A 388 7.06 -13.71 27.66
CA VAL A 388 7.74 -13.66 26.35
C VAL A 388 7.22 -14.75 25.42
N ARG A 389 7.06 -16.00 25.90
CA ARG A 389 6.49 -17.10 25.11
C ARG A 389 5.07 -16.75 24.62
N ARG A 390 4.23 -16.19 25.48
CA ARG A 390 2.86 -15.75 25.12
C ARG A 390 2.90 -14.66 24.07
N TYR A 391 3.76 -13.67 24.22
CA TYR A 391 3.94 -12.60 23.24
C TYR A 391 4.29 -13.15 21.83
N VAL A 392 5.29 -14.05 21.76
CA VAL A 392 5.72 -14.69 20.52
C VAL A 392 4.61 -15.55 19.92
N THR A 393 3.91 -16.34 20.74
CA THR A 393 2.81 -17.21 20.29
C THR A 393 1.62 -16.41 19.79
N ASP A 394 1.26 -15.34 20.48
CA ASP A 394 0.15 -14.45 20.09
C ASP A 394 0.44 -13.75 18.75
N ALA A 395 1.69 -13.34 18.53
CA ALA A 395 2.12 -12.70 17.30
C ALA A 395 2.27 -13.70 16.13
N GLY A 396 2.76 -14.90 16.40
CA GLY A 396 3.00 -15.93 15.41
C GLY A 396 3.86 -15.44 14.24
N PRO A 397 3.44 -15.62 12.97
CA PRO A 397 4.20 -15.18 11.80
C PRO A 397 4.26 -13.64 11.64
N LEU A 398 3.50 -12.91 12.44
CA LEU A 398 3.48 -11.44 12.39
C LEU A 398 4.48 -10.81 13.37
N LEU A 399 5.29 -11.60 14.11
CA LEU A 399 6.15 -11.11 15.17
C LEU A 399 7.08 -9.98 14.72
N GLU A 400 7.74 -10.14 13.58
CA GLU A 400 8.66 -9.14 13.05
C GLU A 400 7.94 -7.82 12.66
N ARG A 401 6.74 -7.92 12.07
CA ARG A 401 5.91 -6.75 11.80
C ARG A 401 5.40 -6.10 13.08
N LEU A 402 5.08 -6.89 14.11
CA LEU A 402 4.66 -6.37 15.41
C LEU A 402 5.80 -5.60 16.09
N HIS A 403 7.04 -6.08 16.03
CA HIS A 403 8.21 -5.34 16.53
C HIS A 403 8.38 -4.00 15.82
N ARG A 404 8.24 -3.93 14.47
CA ARG A 404 8.33 -2.66 13.72
C ARG A 404 7.18 -1.73 14.08
N LEU A 405 5.95 -2.25 14.17
CA LEU A 405 4.78 -1.46 14.54
C LEU A 405 4.94 -0.84 15.94
N THR A 406 5.32 -1.63 16.95
CA THR A 406 5.48 -1.12 18.32
C THR A 406 6.65 -0.15 18.45
N ARG A 407 7.76 -0.36 17.73
CA ARG A 407 8.87 0.60 17.65
C ARG A 407 8.43 1.90 16.99
N SER A 408 7.68 1.83 15.89
CA SER A 408 7.19 3.01 15.17
C SER A 408 6.16 3.81 15.95
N ASP A 409 5.38 3.18 16.82
CA ASP A 409 4.41 3.85 17.71
C ASP A 409 5.09 4.68 18.81
N SER A 410 6.37 4.47 19.07
CA SER A 410 7.15 5.23 20.06
C SER A 410 7.51 6.63 19.56
N THR A 411 6.56 7.57 19.59
CA THR A 411 6.70 8.94 19.08
C THR A 411 7.10 9.97 20.15
N THR A 412 7.77 9.56 21.22
CA THR A 412 8.14 10.48 22.32
C THR A 412 9.25 11.46 21.92
N ARG A 413 9.06 12.74 22.25
CA ARG A 413 10.10 13.79 22.10
C ARG A 413 11.12 13.78 23.23
N ASN A 414 10.85 13.06 24.33
CA ASN A 414 11.78 12.94 25.45
C ASN A 414 12.87 11.93 25.13
N ARG A 415 14.08 12.41 24.88
CA ARG A 415 15.24 11.58 24.50
C ARG A 415 15.53 10.45 25.47
N ARG A 416 15.50 10.71 26.78
CA ARG A 416 15.72 9.67 27.79
C ARG A 416 14.68 8.57 27.75
N LYS A 417 13.40 8.93 27.50
CA LYS A 417 12.31 7.97 27.33
C LYS A 417 12.46 7.19 26.03
N ALA A 418 12.87 7.84 24.93
CA ALA A 418 13.15 7.20 23.67
C ALA A 418 14.29 6.17 23.77
N ASP A 419 15.41 6.57 24.39
CA ASP A 419 16.56 5.68 24.63
C ASP A 419 16.17 4.47 25.50
N HIS A 420 15.37 4.68 26.55
CA HIS A 420 14.88 3.61 27.42
C HIS A 420 13.97 2.62 26.65
N LEU A 421 13.05 3.12 25.83
CA LEU A 421 12.18 2.29 25.01
C LEU A 421 12.98 1.52 23.94
N SER A 422 13.96 2.16 23.29
CA SER A 422 14.84 1.48 22.33
C SER A 422 15.57 0.31 22.99
N PHE A 423 16.16 0.53 24.17
CA PHE A 423 16.80 -0.51 24.94
C PHE A 423 15.83 -1.65 25.30
N ALA A 424 14.61 -1.32 25.71
CA ALA A 424 13.60 -2.32 26.06
C ALA A 424 13.20 -3.19 24.85
N TYR A 425 13.09 -2.59 23.65
CA TYR A 425 12.84 -3.36 22.42
C TYR A 425 14.00 -4.30 22.09
N ASP A 426 15.23 -3.80 22.14
CA ASP A 426 16.43 -4.58 21.86
C ASP A 426 16.60 -5.72 22.87
N ASP A 427 16.30 -5.48 24.13
CA ASP A 427 16.32 -6.49 25.19
C ASP A 427 15.26 -7.59 24.96
N LEU A 428 14.03 -7.22 24.59
CA LEU A 428 12.99 -8.19 24.26
C LEU A 428 13.38 -9.07 23.08
N GLU A 429 13.86 -8.45 21.98
CA GLU A 429 14.29 -9.20 20.78
C GLU A 429 15.45 -10.14 21.09
N ARG A 430 16.43 -9.71 21.91
CA ARG A 430 17.54 -10.57 22.40
C ARG A 430 17.02 -11.74 23.22
N ARG A 431 16.11 -11.50 24.16
CA ARG A 431 15.52 -12.57 24.99
C ARG A 431 14.70 -13.56 24.16
N ILE A 432 13.99 -13.09 23.15
CA ILE A 432 13.27 -13.97 22.20
C ILE A 432 14.28 -14.85 21.45
N ALA A 433 15.42 -14.30 21.00
CA ALA A 433 16.46 -15.06 20.34
C ALA A 433 17.06 -16.13 21.25
N GLU A 434 17.39 -15.77 22.49
CA GLU A 434 17.91 -16.71 23.51
C GLU A 434 16.93 -17.87 23.81
N LEU A 435 15.62 -17.52 23.94
CA LEU A 435 14.61 -18.57 24.18
C LEU A 435 14.40 -19.45 22.93
N ARG A 436 14.54 -18.89 21.70
CA ARG A 436 14.48 -19.69 20.47
C ARG A 436 15.65 -20.69 20.33
N GLU A 437 16.82 -20.34 20.81
CA GLU A 437 17.97 -21.27 20.83
C GLU A 437 17.74 -22.47 21.76
N HIS A 438 17.00 -22.27 22.85
CA HIS A 438 16.72 -23.30 23.84
C HIS A 438 15.39 -24.03 23.64
N GLU A 439 14.47 -23.42 22.91
CA GLU A 439 13.09 -23.87 22.69
C GLU A 439 12.59 -23.64 21.27
N GLU A 440 11.77 -24.56 20.76
CA GLU A 440 11.06 -24.31 19.46
C GLU A 440 9.89 -23.35 19.67
N LEU A 441 10.16 -22.05 19.89
CA LEU A 441 9.12 -21.05 20.15
C LEU A 441 8.12 -20.88 19.00
N ALA A 442 8.52 -21.13 17.76
CA ALA A 442 7.65 -20.96 16.59
C ALA A 442 6.53 -22.02 16.52
N ALA A 443 6.67 -23.11 17.25
CA ALA A 443 5.74 -24.23 17.25
C ALA A 443 5.52 -24.76 18.69
N ILE A 444 5.25 -23.86 19.65
CA ILE A 444 4.98 -24.27 21.03
C ILE A 444 3.75 -25.18 21.04
N ARG A 445 3.98 -26.41 21.46
CA ARG A 445 2.98 -27.44 21.67
C ARG A 445 3.24 -28.14 22.98
N PRO A 446 2.24 -28.80 23.58
CA PRO A 446 2.47 -29.62 24.77
C PRO A 446 3.54 -30.69 24.55
N ASP A 447 4.29 -31.02 25.57
CA ASP A 447 5.31 -32.06 25.54
C ASP A 447 4.73 -33.48 25.38
N LEU A 448 3.39 -33.63 25.49
CA LEU A 448 2.64 -34.84 25.18
C LEU A 448 1.59 -34.56 24.08
N ASP A 449 1.54 -35.43 23.09
CA ASP A 449 0.52 -35.38 22.05
C ASP A 449 -0.83 -36.01 22.49
N GLY A 450 -1.85 -35.93 21.65
CA GLY A 450 -3.18 -36.43 21.95
C GLY A 450 -3.22 -37.96 22.19
N GLN A 451 -2.38 -38.74 21.50
CA GLN A 451 -2.30 -40.19 21.69
C GLN A 451 -1.67 -40.53 23.04
N GLN A 452 -0.62 -39.83 23.42
CA GLN A 452 0.05 -39.99 24.71
C GLN A 452 -0.86 -39.57 25.86
N ILE A 453 -1.63 -38.50 25.73
CA ILE A 453 -2.67 -38.05 26.67
C ILE A 453 -3.70 -39.16 26.87
N MET A 454 -4.24 -39.69 25.80
CA MET A 454 -5.21 -40.78 25.85
C MET A 454 -4.66 -42.02 26.54
N ALA A 455 -3.41 -42.40 26.24
CA ALA A 455 -2.73 -43.56 26.85
C ALA A 455 -2.49 -43.39 28.35
N ILE A 456 -2.06 -42.17 28.77
CA ILE A 456 -1.78 -41.89 30.21
C ILE A 456 -3.05 -41.84 31.05
N LEU A 457 -4.14 -41.29 30.48
CA LEU A 457 -5.42 -41.13 31.18
C LEU A 457 -6.37 -42.33 31.01
N GLY A 458 -6.05 -43.26 30.10
CA GLY A 458 -6.92 -44.41 29.82
C GLY A 458 -8.27 -44.02 29.20
N ILE A 459 -8.30 -42.96 28.37
CA ILE A 459 -9.52 -42.40 27.76
C ILE A 459 -9.49 -42.49 26.25
N GLY A 460 -10.66 -42.55 25.62
CA GLY A 460 -10.82 -42.43 24.17
C GLY A 460 -10.76 -40.98 23.67
N PRO A 461 -10.77 -40.79 22.31
CA PRO A 461 -10.81 -39.49 21.72
C PRO A 461 -12.06 -38.74 22.10
N GLY A 462 -11.96 -37.43 22.43
CA GLY A 462 -13.10 -36.62 22.82
C GLY A 462 -12.72 -35.26 23.43
N PRO A 463 -13.72 -34.48 23.87
CA PRO A 463 -13.51 -33.13 24.41
C PRO A 463 -12.54 -33.05 25.60
N ARG A 464 -12.46 -34.14 26.38
CA ARG A 464 -11.56 -34.25 27.53
C ARG A 464 -10.08 -34.27 27.12
N VAL A 465 -9.75 -34.94 26.02
CA VAL A 465 -8.37 -34.90 25.45
C VAL A 465 -8.02 -33.48 25.07
N GLY A 466 -8.94 -32.73 24.45
CA GLY A 466 -8.74 -31.32 24.12
C GLY A 466 -8.57 -30.41 25.36
N ALA A 467 -9.28 -30.69 26.44
CA ALA A 467 -9.12 -29.95 27.69
C ALA A 467 -7.75 -30.26 28.36
N ALA A 468 -7.36 -31.52 28.39
CA ALA A 468 -6.04 -31.95 28.86
C ALA A 468 -4.90 -31.35 28.04
N TYR A 469 -5.06 -31.33 26.69
CA TYR A 469 -4.10 -30.73 25.79
C TYR A 469 -3.92 -29.22 26.07
N ARG A 470 -5.00 -28.47 26.27
CA ARG A 470 -4.93 -27.03 26.64
C ARG A 470 -4.23 -26.84 28.00
N HIS A 471 -4.53 -27.66 29.00
CA HIS A 471 -3.85 -27.59 30.28
C HIS A 471 -2.33 -27.81 30.14
N LEU A 472 -1.92 -28.83 29.37
CA LEU A 472 -0.50 -29.10 29.14
C LEU A 472 0.15 -27.98 28.28
N LEU A 473 -0.58 -27.37 27.40
CA LEU A 473 -0.09 -26.20 26.64
C LEU A 473 0.19 -25.03 27.61
N GLU A 474 -0.71 -24.75 28.54
CA GLU A 474 -0.50 -23.70 29.53
C GLU A 474 0.71 -24.01 30.42
N LEU A 475 0.88 -25.27 30.86
CA LEU A 475 2.05 -25.72 31.61
C LEU A 475 3.35 -25.46 30.82
N ARG A 476 3.34 -25.80 29.52
CA ARG A 476 4.46 -25.52 28.60
C ARG A 476 4.76 -24.04 28.46
N MET A 477 3.73 -23.22 28.38
CA MET A 477 3.87 -21.75 28.28
C MET A 477 4.47 -21.18 29.59
N GLU A 478 4.10 -21.71 30.75
CA GLU A 478 4.59 -21.23 32.05
C GLU A 478 6.02 -21.66 32.36
N HIS A 479 6.34 -22.93 32.15
CA HIS A 479 7.57 -23.53 32.67
C HIS A 479 8.58 -23.86 31.56
N GLY A 480 8.24 -23.69 30.27
CA GLY A 480 9.08 -24.15 29.17
C GLY A 480 9.04 -25.67 28.98
N PRO A 481 10.03 -26.26 28.27
CA PRO A 481 10.15 -27.70 28.09
C PRO A 481 10.31 -28.38 29.43
N GLN A 482 9.52 -29.44 29.66
CA GLN A 482 9.57 -30.24 30.91
C GLN A 482 9.86 -31.71 30.60
N ASP A 483 10.46 -32.39 31.59
CA ASP A 483 10.70 -33.81 31.49
C ASP A 483 9.35 -34.56 31.33
N ARG A 484 9.31 -35.56 30.46
CA ARG A 484 8.10 -36.33 30.16
C ARG A 484 7.43 -36.92 31.41
N ALA A 485 8.24 -37.34 32.41
CA ALA A 485 7.73 -37.86 33.67
C ALA A 485 6.99 -36.79 34.48
N VAL A 486 7.50 -35.55 34.51
CA VAL A 486 6.92 -34.42 35.21
C VAL A 486 5.58 -34.04 34.54
N VAL A 487 5.56 -33.94 33.22
CA VAL A 487 4.35 -33.60 32.44
C VAL A 487 3.28 -34.69 32.59
N ALA A 488 3.68 -35.98 32.60
CA ALA A 488 2.75 -37.08 32.79
C ALA A 488 2.14 -37.08 34.22
N GLN A 489 2.93 -36.68 35.23
CA GLN A 489 2.41 -36.53 36.59
C GLN A 489 1.41 -35.35 36.68
N ALA A 490 1.77 -34.17 36.13
CA ALA A 490 0.89 -33.01 36.10
C ALA A 490 -0.43 -33.33 35.38
N LEU A 491 -0.39 -34.14 34.30
CA LEU A 491 -1.59 -34.58 33.59
C LEU A 491 -2.49 -35.46 34.48
N ARG A 492 -1.90 -36.38 35.30
CA ARG A 492 -2.66 -37.22 36.26
C ARG A 492 -3.27 -36.37 37.36
N ASP A 493 -2.51 -35.42 37.91
CA ASP A 493 -2.98 -34.53 38.95
C ASP A 493 -4.15 -33.67 38.45
N TRP A 494 -4.04 -33.12 37.22
CA TRP A 494 -5.12 -32.41 36.54
C TRP A 494 -6.38 -33.29 36.39
N ALA A 495 -6.20 -34.55 36.02
CA ALA A 495 -7.32 -35.47 35.81
C ALA A 495 -8.07 -35.84 37.11
N THR A 496 -7.37 -35.81 38.27
CA THR A 496 -8.01 -36.03 39.59
C THR A 496 -8.90 -34.87 40.00
N VAL A 497 -8.49 -33.62 39.66
CA VAL A 497 -9.25 -32.41 39.98
C VAL A 497 -10.38 -32.18 38.98
N ASN A 498 -10.25 -32.72 37.75
CA ASN A 498 -11.25 -32.61 36.66
C ASN A 498 -11.79 -34.02 36.29
N PRO A 499 -12.64 -34.64 37.14
CA PRO A 499 -13.19 -35.94 36.85
C PRO A 499 -14.06 -35.91 35.58
N PRO A 500 -14.27 -37.03 34.84
CA PRO A 500 -15.19 -37.09 33.75
C PRO A 500 -16.57 -36.63 34.23
N SER A 501 -17.23 -35.74 33.48
CA SER A 501 -18.64 -35.38 33.73
C SER A 501 -19.42 -36.67 33.67
N GLY A 502 -20.11 -37.02 34.78
CA GLY A 502 -20.80 -38.28 34.92
C GLY A 502 -21.69 -38.59 33.74
N THR A 503 -21.66 -39.82 33.31
CA THR A 503 -22.64 -40.45 32.39
C THR A 503 -24.02 -40.39 32.92
#